data_fdd4f3f7357f16cb918dbc73bf227ab6
#
_entry.id   fdd4f3f7357f16cb918dbc73bf227ab6
#
_cell.length_a   1.000
_cell.length_b   1.000
_cell.length_c   1.000
_cell.angle_alpha   90.00
_cell.angle_beta   90.00
_cell.angle_gamma   90.00
#
_symmetry.space_group_name_H-M   'P 1'
#
loop_
_entity.id
_entity.type
_entity.pdbx_description
1 polymer ?
#
loop_
_entity_poly.entity_id
_entity_poly.type
_entity_poly.pdbx_seq_one_letter_code
_entity_poly.pdbx_strand_id
1 'polypeptide(L)'
;GVDYEVDSTLVRGLDYYTKTAYEVQYSPLGAQSAVGGGGRYDGLVEELGGPSTPGVGFAMGLERIILALEKQGLLKSEKEAIDVFAVVPDEGGTADAFKAVMTLREAGYSCDMNQIGRSMKAQMKQADRTGARFALIFGEEERSRGAVTVRNMADSSQEEIKQSEIVSYMKKAEV
;
A
#
# COMPACT_ATOMS: atom_id res chain seq x y z
N GLY A 1 -18.54 -29.89 -4.47
CA GLY A 1 -17.81 -29.96 -5.70
C GLY A 1 -17.59 -28.58 -6.25
N VAL A 2 -16.64 -28.43 -7.14
CA VAL A 2 -16.38 -27.21 -7.90
C VAL A 2 -16.75 -27.50 -9.35
N ASP A 3 -17.52 -26.64 -9.97
CA ASP A 3 -17.84 -26.77 -11.40
C ASP A 3 -16.58 -26.50 -12.24
N TYR A 4 -16.36 -27.33 -13.25
CA TYR A 4 -15.20 -27.18 -14.15
C TYR A 4 -15.55 -27.57 -15.58
N GLU A 5 -14.79 -27.02 -16.51
CA GLU A 5 -14.80 -27.37 -17.92
C GLU A 5 -13.53 -28.14 -18.29
N VAL A 6 -13.66 -29.17 -19.16
CA VAL A 6 -12.50 -29.86 -19.70
C VAL A 6 -12.12 -29.22 -21.03
N ASP A 7 -10.97 -28.56 -21.05
CA ASP A 7 -10.42 -27.95 -22.26
C ASP A 7 -9.13 -28.68 -22.67
N SER A 8 -9.22 -29.43 -23.77
CA SER A 8 -8.08 -30.19 -24.33
C SER A 8 -7.03 -29.29 -24.99
N THR A 9 -7.31 -28.00 -25.13
CA THR A 9 -6.42 -27.01 -25.76
C THR A 9 -5.70 -26.12 -24.73
N LEU A 10 -5.96 -26.33 -23.45
CA LEU A 10 -5.32 -25.58 -22.37
C LEU A 10 -3.81 -25.75 -22.39
N VAL A 11 -3.10 -24.65 -22.65
CA VAL A 11 -1.64 -24.59 -22.60
C VAL A 11 -1.20 -23.72 -21.43
N ARG A 12 -0.30 -24.25 -20.59
CA ARG A 12 0.36 -23.49 -19.53
C ARG A 12 1.75 -23.05 -19.99
N GLY A 13 2.19 -21.88 -19.53
CA GLY A 13 3.49 -21.29 -19.90
C GLY A 13 4.72 -21.99 -19.30
N LEU A 14 4.57 -23.17 -18.69
CA LEU A 14 5.62 -23.95 -18.04
C LEU A 14 5.58 -25.36 -18.58
N ASP A 15 6.71 -25.93 -18.91
CA ASP A 15 6.87 -27.21 -19.63
C ASP A 15 6.99 -28.44 -18.70
N TYR A 16 7.08 -28.25 -17.40
CA TYR A 16 7.23 -29.31 -16.43
C TYR A 16 5.93 -30.07 -16.09
N TYR A 17 4.76 -29.60 -16.58
CA TYR A 17 3.51 -30.32 -16.34
C TYR A 17 3.46 -31.64 -17.11
N THR A 18 3.08 -32.73 -16.42
CA THR A 18 3.15 -34.07 -16.97
C THR A 18 1.79 -34.69 -17.33
N LYS A 19 0.72 -34.29 -16.66
CA LYS A 19 -0.64 -34.86 -16.82
C LYS A 19 -1.70 -33.77 -16.74
N THR A 20 -2.40 -33.68 -15.62
CA THR A 20 -3.46 -32.71 -15.40
C THR A 20 -2.86 -31.31 -15.19
N ALA A 21 -3.28 -30.35 -15.98
CA ALA A 21 -3.05 -28.92 -15.74
C ALA A 21 -4.41 -28.23 -15.63
N TYR A 22 -4.49 -27.15 -14.87
CA TYR A 22 -5.72 -26.40 -14.72
C TYR A 22 -5.48 -24.90 -14.56
N GLU A 23 -6.49 -24.13 -14.87
CA GLU A 23 -6.57 -22.69 -14.59
C GLU A 23 -7.82 -22.37 -13.79
N VAL A 24 -7.69 -21.40 -12.88
CA VAL A 24 -8.82 -20.76 -12.22
C VAL A 24 -9.06 -19.44 -12.92
N GLN A 25 -10.21 -19.28 -13.55
CA GLN A 25 -10.56 -18.11 -14.34
C GLN A 25 -11.70 -17.32 -13.66
N TYR A 26 -11.60 -16.00 -13.77
CA TYR A 26 -12.67 -15.08 -13.42
C TYR A 26 -12.95 -14.17 -14.61
N SER A 27 -13.94 -14.54 -15.42
CA SER A 27 -14.27 -13.90 -16.71
C SER A 27 -14.45 -12.37 -16.65
N PRO A 28 -14.97 -11.77 -15.54
CA PRO A 28 -15.07 -10.31 -15.46
C PRO A 28 -13.73 -9.55 -15.50
N LEU A 29 -12.60 -10.23 -15.37
CA LEU A 29 -11.27 -9.60 -15.57
C LEU A 29 -10.91 -9.40 -17.06
N GLY A 30 -11.74 -9.88 -17.97
CA GLY A 30 -11.55 -9.71 -19.43
C GLY A 30 -10.53 -10.69 -20.03
N ALA A 31 -9.76 -10.24 -21.02
CA ALA A 31 -8.84 -11.09 -21.78
C ALA A 31 -7.77 -11.82 -20.93
N GLN A 32 -7.48 -11.30 -19.78
CA GLN A 32 -6.57 -11.94 -18.82
C GLN A 32 -7.36 -12.43 -17.59
N SER A 33 -8.29 -13.35 -17.79
CA SER A 33 -9.20 -13.86 -16.76
C SER A 33 -8.56 -14.82 -15.75
N ALA A 34 -7.43 -15.44 -16.06
CA ALA A 34 -6.76 -16.37 -15.16
C ALA A 34 -6.29 -15.69 -13.86
N VAL A 35 -6.76 -16.13 -12.72
CA VAL A 35 -6.36 -15.66 -11.38
C VAL A 35 -5.35 -16.60 -10.72
N GLY A 36 -5.25 -17.82 -11.20
CA GLY A 36 -4.31 -18.82 -10.74
C GLY A 36 -4.34 -20.07 -11.62
N GLY A 37 -3.47 -21.00 -11.32
CA GLY A 37 -3.46 -22.28 -12.00
C GLY A 37 -2.37 -23.19 -11.47
N GLY A 38 -2.42 -24.43 -11.88
CA GLY A 38 -1.50 -25.45 -11.41
C GLY A 38 -1.63 -26.73 -12.19
N GLY A 39 -1.09 -27.79 -11.63
CA GLY A 39 -1.15 -29.10 -12.24
C GLY A 39 -0.19 -30.08 -11.59
N ARG A 40 -0.05 -31.22 -12.25
CA ARG A 40 0.83 -32.31 -11.85
C ARG A 40 2.18 -32.18 -12.57
N TYR A 41 3.27 -32.40 -11.87
CA TYR A 41 4.64 -32.26 -12.38
C TYR A 41 5.56 -33.35 -11.81
N ASP A 42 5.29 -34.60 -12.20
CA ASP A 42 5.93 -35.79 -11.62
C ASP A 42 7.46 -35.90 -11.91
N GLY A 43 7.95 -35.26 -12.98
CA GLY A 43 9.37 -35.30 -13.36
C GLY A 43 10.24 -34.18 -12.75
N LEU A 44 9.64 -33.13 -12.20
CA LEU A 44 10.38 -31.92 -11.83
C LEU A 44 11.45 -32.15 -10.76
N VAL A 45 11.18 -32.95 -9.75
CA VAL A 45 12.14 -33.23 -8.68
C VAL A 45 13.35 -33.99 -9.22
N GLU A 46 13.15 -34.92 -10.13
CA GLU A 46 14.21 -35.72 -10.77
C GLU A 46 15.06 -34.84 -11.70
N GLU A 47 14.45 -33.97 -12.48
CA GLU A 47 15.14 -32.99 -13.33
C GLU A 47 16.04 -32.02 -12.53
N LEU A 48 15.64 -31.72 -11.29
CA LEU A 48 16.43 -30.91 -10.36
C LEU A 48 17.49 -31.71 -9.57
N GLY A 49 17.68 -33.00 -9.89
CA GLY A 49 18.70 -33.86 -9.27
C GLY A 49 18.25 -34.58 -7.99
N GLY A 50 16.95 -34.51 -7.67
CA GLY A 50 16.37 -35.27 -6.56
C GLY A 50 15.90 -36.68 -6.94
N PRO A 51 15.38 -37.46 -5.98
CA PRO A 51 14.78 -38.77 -6.28
C PRO A 51 13.47 -38.57 -7.09
N SER A 52 13.11 -39.60 -7.89
CA SER A 52 11.84 -39.57 -8.64
C SER A 52 10.67 -39.46 -7.66
N THR A 53 10.03 -38.31 -7.67
CA THR A 53 8.98 -37.95 -6.70
C THR A 53 7.84 -37.24 -7.43
N PRO A 54 6.62 -37.82 -7.42
CA PRO A 54 5.48 -37.13 -8.01
C PRO A 54 5.14 -35.82 -7.27
N GLY A 55 4.77 -34.79 -8.02
CA GLY A 55 4.41 -33.48 -7.48
C GLY A 55 3.11 -32.96 -8.04
N VAL A 56 2.41 -32.19 -7.23
CA VAL A 56 1.25 -31.39 -7.62
C VAL A 56 1.30 -30.06 -6.87
N GLY A 57 0.95 -28.98 -7.56
CA GLY A 57 0.91 -27.67 -6.92
C GLY A 57 0.16 -26.65 -7.75
N PHE A 58 0.09 -25.44 -7.20
CA PHE A 58 -0.56 -24.31 -7.84
C PHE A 58 0.10 -23.01 -7.43
N ALA A 59 -0.13 -21.99 -8.24
CA ALA A 59 0.21 -20.62 -7.91
C ALA A 59 -0.97 -19.69 -8.25
N MET A 60 -1.10 -18.60 -7.51
CA MET A 60 -2.14 -17.61 -7.70
C MET A 60 -1.54 -16.21 -7.70
N GLY A 61 -2.09 -15.31 -8.52
CA GLY A 61 -1.73 -13.90 -8.51
C GLY A 61 -2.50 -13.16 -7.43
N LEU A 62 -1.82 -12.69 -6.38
CA LEU A 62 -2.48 -11.96 -5.28
C LEU A 62 -3.19 -10.70 -5.79
N GLU A 63 -2.54 -9.91 -6.62
CA GLU A 63 -3.12 -8.71 -7.24
C GLU A 63 -4.34 -9.04 -8.09
N ARG A 64 -4.33 -10.18 -8.77
CA ARG A 64 -5.46 -10.63 -9.59
C ARG A 64 -6.64 -11.06 -8.74
N ILE A 65 -6.38 -11.69 -7.59
CA ILE A 65 -7.43 -12.02 -6.60
C ILE A 65 -8.02 -10.73 -6.03
N ILE A 66 -7.18 -9.75 -5.68
CA ILE A 66 -7.63 -8.44 -5.19
C ILE A 66 -8.54 -7.77 -6.23
N LEU A 67 -8.12 -7.70 -7.50
CA LEU A 67 -8.94 -7.15 -8.59
C LEU A 67 -10.27 -7.90 -8.77
N ALA A 68 -10.27 -9.23 -8.61
CA ALA A 68 -11.49 -10.02 -8.68
C ALA A 68 -12.44 -9.72 -7.52
N LEU A 69 -11.91 -9.55 -6.30
CA LEU A 69 -12.68 -9.18 -5.11
C LEU A 69 -13.24 -7.75 -5.23
N GLU A 70 -12.46 -6.81 -5.75
CA GLU A 70 -12.92 -5.44 -6.04
C GLU A 70 -14.11 -5.44 -7.01
N LYS A 71 -14.00 -6.19 -8.11
CA LYS A 71 -15.08 -6.30 -9.10
C LYS A 71 -16.35 -6.96 -8.55
N GLN A 72 -16.22 -7.79 -7.53
CA GLN A 72 -17.35 -8.38 -6.82
C GLN A 72 -17.90 -7.48 -5.70
N GLY A 73 -17.26 -6.33 -5.43
CA GLY A 73 -17.64 -5.45 -4.32
C GLY A 73 -17.37 -6.04 -2.93
N LEU A 74 -16.51 -7.07 -2.86
CA LEU A 74 -16.16 -7.76 -1.61
C LEU A 74 -15.00 -7.11 -0.86
N LEU A 75 -14.19 -6.31 -1.55
CA LEU A 75 -13.18 -5.46 -0.91
C LEU A 75 -13.84 -4.14 -0.48
N LYS A 76 -13.93 -3.95 0.82
CA LYS A 76 -14.10 -2.62 1.37
C LYS A 76 -12.72 -1.94 1.25
N SER A 77 -12.58 -1.03 0.30
CA SER A 77 -11.45 -0.10 0.29
C SER A 77 -11.65 0.86 1.46
N GLU A 78 -11.24 0.45 2.63
CA GLU A 78 -10.90 1.42 3.66
C GLU A 78 -9.66 2.11 3.12
N LYS A 79 -9.81 3.37 2.69
CA LYS A 79 -8.65 4.24 2.57
C LYS A 79 -8.03 4.25 3.95
N GLU A 80 -6.90 3.59 4.11
CA GLU A 80 -6.12 3.74 5.33
C GLU A 80 -5.79 5.22 5.44
N ALA A 81 -6.56 5.91 6.27
CA ALA A 81 -6.30 7.29 6.61
C ALA A 81 -4.99 7.31 7.40
N ILE A 82 -4.08 8.18 6.99
CA ILE A 82 -2.85 8.40 7.77
C ILE A 82 -3.09 9.40 8.88
N ASP A 83 -2.33 9.28 9.95
CA ASP A 83 -2.45 10.22 11.07
C ASP A 83 -1.91 11.59 10.70
N VAL A 84 -0.75 11.65 10.08
CA VAL A 84 -0.03 12.90 9.84
C VAL A 84 0.56 12.97 8.44
N PHE A 85 0.37 14.13 7.80
CA PHE A 85 1.06 14.48 6.57
C PHE A 85 1.96 15.71 6.79
N ALA A 86 3.27 15.57 6.56
CA ALA A 86 4.18 16.69 6.67
C ALA A 86 4.22 17.51 5.37
N VAL A 87 3.96 18.81 5.50
CA VAL A 87 3.92 19.80 4.42
C VAL A 87 5.14 20.70 4.52
N VAL A 88 5.91 20.76 3.46
CA VAL A 88 7.16 21.54 3.38
C VAL A 88 7.01 22.59 2.29
N PRO A 89 6.68 23.85 2.64
CA PRO A 89 6.48 24.92 1.66
C PRO A 89 7.73 25.30 0.88
N ASP A 90 8.90 25.15 1.50
CA ASP A 90 10.22 25.47 0.96
C ASP A 90 11.24 24.37 1.29
N GLU A 91 12.33 24.28 0.51
CA GLU A 91 13.34 23.20 0.66
C GLU A 91 14.02 23.19 2.03
N GLY A 92 14.13 24.34 2.69
CA GLY A 92 14.76 24.46 4.00
C GLY A 92 14.05 23.66 5.12
N GLY A 93 12.75 23.40 4.96
CA GLY A 93 11.96 22.65 5.93
C GLY A 93 12.08 21.12 5.84
N THR A 94 12.74 20.60 4.79
CA THR A 94 12.75 19.14 4.50
C THR A 94 13.39 18.33 5.62
N ALA A 95 14.50 18.78 6.20
CA ALA A 95 15.19 18.05 7.25
C ALA A 95 14.36 17.98 8.55
N ASP A 96 13.72 19.08 8.92
CA ASP A 96 12.86 19.16 10.11
C ASP A 96 11.60 18.30 9.94
N ALA A 97 10.98 18.37 8.77
CA ALA A 97 9.83 17.54 8.44
C ALA A 97 10.17 16.04 8.45
N PHE A 98 11.30 15.66 7.85
CA PHE A 98 11.74 14.27 7.85
C PHE A 98 12.01 13.77 9.28
N LYS A 99 12.71 14.55 10.11
CA LYS A 99 12.94 14.23 11.51
C LYS A 99 11.63 14.04 12.28
N ALA A 100 10.67 14.94 12.11
CA ALA A 100 9.37 14.85 12.75
C ALA A 100 8.60 13.60 12.30
N VAL A 101 8.58 13.29 11.00
CA VAL A 101 7.96 12.08 10.46
C VAL A 101 8.58 10.82 11.06
N MET A 102 9.91 10.74 11.15
CA MET A 102 10.59 9.59 11.75
C MET A 102 10.24 9.45 13.23
N THR A 103 10.28 10.55 14.00
CA THR A 103 9.93 10.56 15.43
C THR A 103 8.47 10.11 15.66
N LEU A 104 7.55 10.54 14.81
CA LEU A 104 6.15 10.14 14.89
C LEU A 104 5.97 8.66 14.55
N ARG A 105 6.64 8.16 13.52
CA ARG A 105 6.61 6.73 13.15
C ARG A 105 7.15 5.85 14.27
N GLU A 106 8.24 6.25 14.92
CA GLU A 106 8.77 5.56 16.10
C GLU A 106 7.77 5.56 17.26
N ALA A 107 6.92 6.59 17.36
CA ALA A 107 5.84 6.67 18.34
C ALA A 107 4.57 5.90 17.93
N GLY A 108 4.55 5.25 16.76
CA GLY A 108 3.45 4.40 16.28
C GLY A 108 2.44 5.08 15.36
N TYR A 109 2.69 6.34 14.96
CA TYR A 109 1.80 7.07 14.04
C TYR A 109 2.07 6.75 12.57
N SER A 110 1.02 6.64 11.78
CA SER A 110 1.11 6.54 10.32
C SER A 110 1.36 7.92 9.72
N CYS A 111 2.52 8.11 9.09
CA CYS A 111 2.95 9.41 8.60
C CYS A 111 3.46 9.33 7.16
N ASP A 112 3.22 10.40 6.40
CA ASP A 112 3.80 10.59 5.07
C ASP A 112 4.24 12.04 4.85
N MET A 113 5.08 12.27 3.84
CA MET A 113 5.50 13.60 3.40
C MET A 113 5.75 13.60 1.90
N ASN A 114 5.60 14.77 1.28
CA ASN A 114 5.93 14.88 -0.14
C ASN A 114 7.43 14.90 -0.39
N GLN A 115 7.79 14.37 -1.53
CA GLN A 115 9.11 14.60 -2.11
C GLN A 115 9.25 16.07 -2.54
N ILE A 116 10.49 16.56 -2.54
CA ILE A 116 10.91 17.94 -2.81
C ILE A 116 10.26 18.53 -4.07
N GLY A 117 9.91 19.80 -4.04
CA GLY A 117 9.58 20.61 -5.22
C GLY A 117 8.10 20.77 -5.54
N ARG A 118 7.17 20.39 -4.64
CA ARG A 118 5.74 20.65 -4.84
C ARG A 118 5.27 21.88 -4.07
N SER A 119 4.39 22.70 -4.69
CA SER A 119 3.79 23.84 -4.01
C SER A 119 2.98 23.40 -2.77
N MET A 120 2.89 24.29 -1.76
CA MET A 120 2.07 24.07 -0.56
C MET A 120 0.65 23.60 -0.89
N LYS A 121 0.00 24.23 -1.88
CA LYS A 121 -1.35 23.84 -2.34
C LYS A 121 -1.41 22.39 -2.82
N ALA A 122 -0.40 21.93 -3.57
CA ALA A 122 -0.35 20.55 -4.06
C ALA A 122 -0.11 19.55 -2.92
N GLN A 123 0.70 19.92 -1.94
CA GLN A 123 0.96 19.10 -0.76
C GLN A 123 -0.27 18.99 0.13
N MET A 124 -0.99 20.08 0.37
CA MET A 124 -2.26 20.05 1.12
C MET A 124 -3.32 19.19 0.43
N LYS A 125 -3.41 19.26 -0.92
CA LYS A 125 -4.29 18.35 -1.68
C LYS A 125 -3.88 16.90 -1.54
N GLN A 126 -2.58 16.62 -1.42
CA GLN A 126 -2.10 15.25 -1.17
C GLN A 126 -2.48 14.79 0.25
N ALA A 127 -2.31 15.63 1.27
CA ALA A 127 -2.75 15.36 2.63
C ALA A 127 -4.24 15.00 2.70
N ASP A 128 -5.07 15.76 2.00
CA ASP A 128 -6.51 15.47 1.88
C ASP A 128 -6.78 14.13 1.18
N ARG A 129 -6.07 13.86 0.07
CA ARG A 129 -6.24 12.61 -0.69
C ARG A 129 -5.83 11.36 0.09
N THR A 130 -4.83 11.46 0.96
CA THR A 130 -4.39 10.37 1.85
C THR A 130 -5.28 10.22 3.08
N GLY A 131 -6.26 11.11 3.27
CA GLY A 131 -7.11 11.10 4.44
C GLY A 131 -6.37 11.45 5.73
N ALA A 132 -5.30 12.24 5.65
CA ALA A 132 -4.54 12.63 6.81
C ALA A 132 -5.43 13.33 7.85
N ARG A 133 -5.30 12.96 9.13
CA ARG A 133 -6.01 13.61 10.23
C ARG A 133 -5.42 14.99 10.52
N PHE A 134 -4.10 15.10 10.46
CA PHE A 134 -3.36 16.33 10.69
C PHE A 134 -2.35 16.61 9.58
N ALA A 135 -2.15 17.88 9.27
CA ALA A 135 -1.03 18.34 8.46
C ALA A 135 -0.05 19.14 9.34
N LEU A 136 1.23 18.77 9.33
CA LEU A 136 2.31 19.51 9.97
C LEU A 136 2.98 20.39 8.93
N ILE A 137 2.90 21.71 9.09
CA ILE A 137 3.40 22.70 8.12
C ILE A 137 4.71 23.29 8.66
N PHE A 138 5.79 23.05 7.93
CA PHE A 138 7.14 23.51 8.29
C PHE A 138 7.51 24.76 7.48
N GLY A 139 6.84 25.87 7.76
CA GLY A 139 7.16 27.16 7.16
C GLY A 139 8.46 27.77 7.70
N GLU A 140 9.03 28.74 6.97
CA GLU A 140 10.29 29.39 7.34
C GLU A 140 10.19 30.15 8.67
N GLU A 141 9.07 30.84 8.88
CA GLU A 141 8.85 31.61 10.11
C GLU A 141 8.73 30.71 11.34
N GLU A 142 7.95 29.63 11.25
CA GLU A 142 7.78 28.66 12.34
C GLU A 142 9.12 27.97 12.67
N ARG A 143 9.83 27.51 11.65
CA ARG A 143 11.14 26.86 11.81
C ARG A 143 12.16 27.75 12.49
N SER A 144 12.18 29.06 12.19
CA SER A 144 13.10 29.99 12.83
C SER A 144 12.91 30.09 14.34
N ARG A 145 11.73 29.73 14.84
CA ARG A 145 11.37 29.66 16.27
C ARG A 145 11.39 28.24 16.84
N GLY A 146 11.81 27.23 16.07
CA GLY A 146 11.74 25.82 16.46
C GLY A 146 10.31 25.31 16.59
N ALA A 147 9.37 25.93 15.88
CA ALA A 147 7.95 25.61 15.89
C ALA A 147 7.49 24.92 14.61
N VAL A 148 6.25 24.45 14.61
CA VAL A 148 5.54 23.86 13.46
C VAL A 148 4.06 24.20 13.59
N THR A 149 3.39 24.51 12.49
CA THR A 149 1.95 24.68 12.49
C THR A 149 1.27 23.32 12.30
N VAL A 150 0.43 22.93 13.26
CA VAL A 150 -0.45 21.75 13.17
C VAL A 150 -1.80 22.20 12.64
N ARG A 151 -2.25 21.60 11.55
CA ARG A 151 -3.59 21.80 11.00
C ARG A 151 -4.42 20.55 11.16
N ASN A 152 -5.55 20.65 11.81
CA ASN A 152 -6.58 19.61 11.82
C ASN A 152 -7.28 19.60 10.46
N MET A 153 -7.27 18.48 9.76
CA MET A 153 -7.82 18.35 8.42
C MET A 153 -9.36 18.26 8.40
N ALA A 154 -10.00 17.92 9.52
CA ALA A 154 -11.45 17.79 9.61
C ALA A 154 -12.15 19.16 9.70
N ASP A 155 -11.63 20.09 10.49
CA ASP A 155 -12.24 21.40 10.75
C ASP A 155 -11.39 22.58 10.25
N SER A 156 -10.20 22.30 9.75
CA SER A 156 -9.23 23.30 9.26
C SER A 156 -8.68 24.24 10.35
N SER A 157 -8.89 23.94 11.62
CA SER A 157 -8.24 24.67 12.72
C SER A 157 -6.72 24.52 12.67
N GLN A 158 -6.01 25.53 13.13
CA GLN A 158 -4.55 25.54 13.13
C GLN A 158 -4.02 26.02 14.48
N GLU A 159 -2.95 25.40 14.90
CA GLU A 159 -2.24 25.75 16.12
C GLU A 159 -0.73 25.65 15.89
N GLU A 160 0.04 26.60 16.43
CA GLU A 160 1.50 26.53 16.42
C GLU A 160 1.99 25.86 17.71
N ILE A 161 2.85 24.85 17.57
CA ILE A 161 3.47 24.14 18.67
C ILE A 161 4.98 24.07 18.47
N LYS A 162 5.72 23.78 19.52
CA LYS A 162 7.16 23.48 19.39
C LYS A 162 7.36 22.13 18.70
N GLN A 163 8.36 22.04 17.84
CA GLN A 163 8.68 20.77 17.16
C GLN A 163 8.99 19.63 18.16
N SER A 164 9.56 19.96 19.33
CA SER A 164 9.82 18.99 20.42
C SER A 164 8.55 18.44 21.07
N GLU A 165 7.40 19.07 20.87
CA GLU A 165 6.13 18.72 21.52
C GLU A 165 5.18 17.93 20.60
N ILE A 166 5.58 17.67 19.34
CA ILE A 166 4.73 17.06 18.32
C ILE A 166 4.13 15.72 18.83
N VAL A 167 4.93 14.83 19.37
CA VAL A 167 4.45 13.52 19.86
C VAL A 167 3.48 13.68 21.03
N SER A 168 3.77 14.58 21.97
CA SER A 168 2.88 14.84 23.10
C SER A 168 1.57 15.49 22.70
N TYR A 169 1.60 16.33 21.67
CA TYR A 169 0.41 16.91 21.06
C TYR A 169 -0.49 15.84 20.42
N MET A 170 0.10 14.96 19.61
CA MET A 170 -0.64 13.88 18.96
C MET A 170 -1.32 12.95 19.98
N LYS A 171 -0.62 12.60 21.08
CA LYS A 171 -1.21 11.79 22.16
C LYS A 171 -2.41 12.45 22.84
N LYS A 172 -2.42 13.78 22.97
CA LYS A 172 -3.56 14.51 23.53
C LYS A 172 -4.74 14.60 22.57
N ALA A 173 -4.47 14.63 21.26
CA ALA A 173 -5.50 14.72 20.22
C ALA A 173 -6.22 13.37 19.96
N GLU A 174 -5.78 12.27 20.58
CA GLU A 174 -6.43 10.95 20.55
C GLU A 174 -7.48 10.75 21.65
N VAL A 175 -7.49 11.62 22.65
CA VAL A 175 -8.46 11.61 23.77
C VAL A 175 -9.64 12.50 23.48
#